data_c8303b34af0e2549d6622712287da4bb
#
_entry.id   c8303b34af0e2549d6622712287da4bb
#
_cell.length_a   1.000
_cell.length_b   1.000
_cell.length_c   1.000
_cell.angle_alpha   90.00
_cell.angle_beta   90.00
_cell.angle_gamma   90.00
#
_symmetry.space_group_name_H-M   'P 1'
#
loop_
_entity.id
_entity.type
_entity.pdbx_description
1 polymer ?
#
loop_
_entity_poly.entity_id
_entity_poly.type
_entity_poly.pdbx_seq_one_letter_code
_entity_poly.pdbx_strand_id
1 'polypeptide(L)'
;EKNYHGALVYFDEALQFDKNDGEILYKTAEAARMYNAYGFAASKYAYLIDTLRDNSHPDAIFRLGEVYHKLGEYTKAMKSYNLYLSEYSNTDANMTALARKNLAAVTKATSLINKRDENVTITKLGDDVNSPDADFAASDMNGKMYFSSLKFSPKSKELRYKQISKTLVKNDNNVMSSVVPG
;
A
#
# COMPACT_ATOMS: atom_id res chain seq x y z
N GLU A 1 -7.41 14.63 -15.15
CA GLU A 1 -7.26 13.45 -14.27
C GLU A 1 -5.77 13.16 -14.09
N LYS A 2 -5.32 12.94 -12.84
CA LYS A 2 -3.91 12.69 -12.56
C LYS A 2 -3.58 11.24 -12.85
N ASN A 3 -2.80 10.97 -13.90
CA ASN A 3 -2.40 9.62 -14.29
C ASN A 3 -1.11 9.19 -13.55
N TYR A 4 -1.24 8.83 -12.28
CA TYR A 4 -0.10 8.38 -11.48
C TYR A 4 0.52 7.07 -11.96
N HIS A 5 -0.28 6.16 -12.53
CA HIS A 5 0.23 4.94 -13.13
C HIS A 5 1.13 5.23 -14.33
N GLY A 6 0.66 6.07 -15.26
CA GLY A 6 1.48 6.47 -16.41
C GLY A 6 2.77 7.18 -15.99
N ALA A 7 2.68 8.10 -15.00
CA ALA A 7 3.86 8.77 -14.45
C ALA A 7 4.86 7.77 -13.84
N LEU A 8 4.37 6.77 -13.10
CA LEU A 8 5.21 5.74 -12.50
C LEU A 8 5.97 4.94 -13.58
N VAL A 9 5.28 4.53 -14.65
CA VAL A 9 5.92 3.78 -15.75
C VAL A 9 7.03 4.61 -16.39
N TYR A 10 6.76 5.86 -16.76
CA TYR A 10 7.77 6.73 -17.39
C TYR A 10 8.97 7.03 -16.49
N PHE A 11 8.74 7.29 -15.21
CA PHE A 11 9.86 7.53 -14.29
C PHE A 11 10.67 6.27 -14.01
N ASP A 12 10.03 5.10 -13.92
CA ASP A 12 10.75 3.83 -13.73
C ASP A 12 11.55 3.45 -14.97
N GLU A 13 11.05 3.73 -16.19
CA GLU A 13 11.81 3.63 -17.43
C GLU A 13 13.02 4.58 -17.45
N ALA A 14 12.85 5.84 -17.02
CA ALA A 14 13.92 6.79 -16.95
C ALA A 14 15.07 6.34 -16.01
N LEU A 15 14.73 5.66 -14.91
CA LEU A 15 15.72 5.08 -13.99
C LEU A 15 16.53 3.91 -14.61
N GLN A 16 16.15 3.37 -15.76
CA GLN A 16 16.99 2.40 -16.47
C GLN A 16 18.24 3.07 -17.09
N PHE A 17 18.15 4.38 -17.39
CA PHE A 17 19.28 5.14 -17.94
C PHE A 17 20.20 5.69 -16.85
N ASP A 18 19.63 6.20 -15.77
CA ASP A 18 20.40 6.61 -14.58
C ASP A 18 19.67 6.18 -13.31
N LYS A 19 20.17 5.12 -12.71
CA LYS A 19 19.58 4.53 -11.49
C LYS A 19 19.78 5.38 -10.24
N ASN A 20 20.71 6.33 -10.30
CA ASN A 20 21.14 7.15 -9.17
C ASN A 20 20.67 8.61 -9.30
N ASP A 21 19.85 8.93 -10.30
CA ASP A 21 19.21 10.24 -10.38
C ASP A 21 18.25 10.41 -9.22
N GLY A 22 18.63 11.26 -8.25
CA GLY A 22 17.84 11.49 -7.02
C GLY A 22 16.48 12.11 -7.30
N GLU A 23 16.40 13.04 -8.27
CA GLU A 23 15.14 13.69 -8.65
C GLU A 23 14.16 12.69 -9.29
N ILE A 24 14.64 11.82 -10.19
CA ILE A 24 13.82 10.80 -10.82
C ILE A 24 13.40 9.74 -9.81
N LEU A 25 14.29 9.35 -8.89
CA LEU A 25 13.96 8.43 -7.79
C LEU A 25 12.86 8.99 -6.90
N TYR A 26 12.96 10.25 -6.49
CA TYR A 26 11.94 10.92 -5.70
C TYR A 26 10.59 10.97 -6.43
N LYS A 27 10.57 11.39 -7.70
CA LYS A 27 9.35 11.41 -8.52
C LYS A 27 8.75 10.02 -8.72
N THR A 28 9.58 9.00 -8.90
CA THR A 28 9.14 7.61 -9.00
C THR A 28 8.45 7.17 -7.71
N ALA A 29 9.07 7.47 -6.56
CA ALA A 29 8.53 7.14 -5.25
C ALA A 29 7.19 7.86 -5.00
N GLU A 30 7.09 9.16 -5.34
CA GLU A 30 5.86 9.93 -5.23
C GLU A 30 4.75 9.40 -6.14
N ALA A 31 5.06 9.08 -7.41
CA ALA A 31 4.08 8.50 -8.32
C ALA A 31 3.57 7.14 -7.81
N ALA A 32 4.49 6.30 -7.30
CA ALA A 32 4.14 5.02 -6.70
C ALA A 32 3.26 5.18 -5.45
N ARG A 33 3.61 6.11 -4.56
CA ARG A 33 2.84 6.44 -3.36
C ARG A 33 1.43 6.91 -3.70
N MET A 34 1.30 7.78 -4.69
CA MET A 34 0.01 8.30 -5.15
C MET A 34 -0.82 7.26 -5.92
N TYR A 35 -0.16 6.26 -6.49
CA TYR A 35 -0.82 5.11 -7.12
C TYR A 35 -1.13 3.99 -6.10
N ASN A 36 -0.80 4.17 -4.81
CA ASN A 36 -0.90 3.18 -3.73
C ASN A 36 0.00 1.94 -3.88
N ALA A 37 1.02 1.99 -4.73
CA ALA A 37 2.08 0.98 -4.83
C ALA A 37 3.10 1.14 -3.68
N TYR A 38 2.62 1.03 -2.43
CA TYR A 38 3.37 1.40 -1.24
C TYR A 38 4.68 0.64 -1.05
N GLY A 39 4.72 -0.66 -1.36
CA GLY A 39 5.95 -1.45 -1.27
C GLY A 39 7.03 -0.94 -2.22
N PHE A 40 6.64 -0.59 -3.46
CA PHE A 40 7.54 -0.02 -4.45
C PHE A 40 7.99 1.40 -4.05
N ALA A 41 7.06 2.25 -3.59
CA ALA A 41 7.38 3.58 -3.09
C ALA A 41 8.40 3.52 -1.94
N ALA A 42 8.20 2.61 -0.97
CA ALA A 42 9.12 2.43 0.15
C ALA A 42 10.53 2.08 -0.32
N SER A 43 10.67 1.20 -1.32
CA SER A 43 11.98 0.81 -1.85
C SER A 43 12.73 1.99 -2.49
N LYS A 44 12.02 2.84 -3.25
CA LYS A 44 12.63 4.00 -3.92
C LYS A 44 13.00 5.11 -2.93
N TYR A 45 12.13 5.43 -1.96
CA TYR A 45 12.48 6.39 -0.90
C TYR A 45 13.64 5.89 -0.04
N ALA A 46 13.63 4.62 0.37
CA ALA A 46 14.71 4.07 1.18
C ALA A 46 16.05 4.10 0.40
N TYR A 47 16.04 3.78 -0.90
CA TYR A 47 17.23 3.88 -1.72
C TYR A 47 17.76 5.32 -1.82
N LEU A 48 16.87 6.29 -2.02
CA LEU A 48 17.22 7.72 -2.07
C LEU A 48 17.88 8.17 -0.76
N ILE A 49 17.30 7.80 0.38
CA ILE A 49 17.73 8.26 1.71
C ILE A 49 18.96 7.49 2.19
N ASP A 50 18.91 6.15 2.17
CA ASP A 50 19.90 5.31 2.83
C ASP A 50 21.15 5.09 1.96
N THR A 51 20.98 4.99 0.63
CA THR A 51 22.04 4.63 -0.32
C THR A 51 22.65 5.88 -0.93
N LEU A 52 21.85 6.74 -1.54
CA LEU A 52 22.36 7.97 -2.17
C LEU A 52 22.64 9.07 -1.17
N ARG A 53 21.98 9.02 0.02
CA ARG A 53 22.05 10.07 1.04
C ARG A 53 21.73 11.44 0.46
N ASP A 54 20.73 11.47 -0.43
CA ASP A 54 20.28 12.68 -1.10
C ASP A 54 19.43 13.52 -0.15
N ASN A 55 19.88 14.70 0.19
CA ASN A 55 19.21 15.64 1.08
C ASN A 55 18.39 16.70 0.30
N SER A 56 18.27 16.59 -1.03
CA SER A 56 17.51 17.52 -1.86
C SER A 56 16.01 17.47 -1.56
N HIS A 57 15.54 16.33 -1.04
CA HIS A 57 14.14 16.07 -0.72
C HIS A 57 13.97 15.70 0.76
N PRO A 58 14.08 16.65 1.69
CA PRO A 58 13.99 16.34 3.13
C PRO A 58 12.63 15.75 3.53
N ASP A 59 11.56 16.05 2.78
CA ASP A 59 10.24 15.45 2.98
C ASP A 59 10.18 13.96 2.62
N ALA A 60 11.12 13.44 1.82
CA ALA A 60 11.17 12.02 1.47
C ALA A 60 11.21 11.11 2.71
N ILE A 61 11.91 11.54 3.77
CA ILE A 61 11.99 10.80 5.04
C ILE A 61 10.61 10.71 5.70
N PHE A 62 9.88 11.83 5.71
CA PHE A 62 8.51 11.86 6.24
C PHE A 62 7.58 10.99 5.37
N ARG A 63 7.68 11.08 4.03
CA ARG A 63 6.89 10.26 3.10
C ARG A 63 7.17 8.77 3.25
N LEU A 64 8.42 8.39 3.47
CA LEU A 64 8.80 7.01 3.78
C LEU A 64 8.10 6.51 5.05
N GLY A 65 8.04 7.36 6.08
CA GLY A 65 7.27 7.08 7.30
C GLY A 65 5.79 6.85 7.03
N GLU A 66 5.16 7.70 6.20
CA GLU A 66 3.75 7.52 5.80
C GLU A 66 3.53 6.20 5.05
N VAL A 67 4.42 5.85 4.14
CA VAL A 67 4.35 4.61 3.36
C VAL A 67 4.50 3.39 4.27
N TYR A 68 5.48 3.37 5.17
CA TYR A 68 5.62 2.29 6.15
C TYR A 68 4.41 2.18 7.08
N HIS A 69 3.82 3.32 7.46
CA HIS A 69 2.58 3.33 8.24
C HIS A 69 1.43 2.65 7.49
N LYS A 70 1.28 2.93 6.18
CA LYS A 70 0.27 2.27 5.32
C LYS A 70 0.50 0.77 5.14
N LEU A 71 1.77 0.35 5.14
CA LEU A 71 2.15 -1.07 5.07
C LEU A 71 2.01 -1.81 6.41
N GLY A 72 1.68 -1.12 7.51
CA GLY A 72 1.65 -1.71 8.84
C GLY A 72 3.05 -1.96 9.45
N GLU A 73 4.11 -1.48 8.80
CA GLU A 73 5.49 -1.60 9.27
C GLU A 73 5.81 -0.50 10.30
N TYR A 74 5.08 -0.51 11.42
CA TYR A 74 5.07 0.58 12.38
C TYR A 74 6.45 0.90 12.99
N THR A 75 7.29 -0.11 13.20
CA THR A 75 8.66 0.13 13.71
C THR A 75 9.50 0.94 12.71
N LYS A 76 9.38 0.66 11.42
CA LYS A 76 10.08 1.43 10.38
C LYS A 76 9.48 2.82 10.25
N ALA A 77 8.14 2.94 10.31
CA ALA A 77 7.47 4.23 10.30
C ALA A 77 7.93 5.13 11.46
N MET A 78 8.01 4.58 12.68
CA MET A 78 8.53 5.30 13.85
C MET A 78 9.96 5.81 13.63
N LYS A 79 10.84 4.98 13.07
CA LYS A 79 12.22 5.39 12.76
C LYS A 79 12.25 6.56 11.78
N SER A 80 11.48 6.49 10.70
CA SER A 80 11.41 7.56 9.69
C SER A 80 10.85 8.87 10.27
N TYR A 81 9.76 8.81 11.04
CA TYR A 81 9.21 10.02 11.66
C TYR A 81 10.16 10.64 12.70
N ASN A 82 10.83 9.83 13.51
CA ASN A 82 11.82 10.33 14.47
C ASN A 82 13.01 10.97 13.75
N LEU A 83 13.51 10.36 12.66
CA LEU A 83 14.58 10.92 11.87
C LEU A 83 14.18 12.27 11.25
N TYR A 84 12.99 12.36 10.66
CA TYR A 84 12.47 13.62 10.14
C TYR A 84 12.38 14.70 11.24
N LEU A 85 11.85 14.35 12.39
CA LEU A 85 11.70 15.28 13.51
C LEU A 85 13.04 15.73 14.10
N SER A 86 14.07 14.88 14.09
CA SER A 86 15.40 15.26 14.57
C SER A 86 16.15 16.19 13.63
N GLU A 87 16.01 15.96 12.32
CA GLU A 87 16.84 16.65 11.33
C GLU A 87 16.13 17.83 10.65
N TYR A 88 14.80 17.73 10.48
CA TYR A 88 14.04 18.64 9.61
C TYR A 88 12.85 19.31 10.29
N SER A 89 12.71 19.23 11.61
CA SER A 89 11.54 19.79 12.32
C SER A 89 11.36 21.30 12.17
N ASN A 90 12.37 22.02 11.74
CA ASN A 90 12.33 23.48 11.56
C ASN A 90 12.08 23.90 10.08
N THR A 91 11.96 22.95 9.16
CA THR A 91 11.83 23.25 7.72
C THR A 91 10.39 23.52 7.30
N ASP A 92 9.43 22.77 7.87
CA ASP A 92 7.99 22.90 7.60
C ASP A 92 7.20 22.61 8.88
N ALA A 93 6.55 23.65 9.42
CA ALA A 93 5.78 23.53 10.66
C ALA A 93 4.56 22.60 10.52
N ASN A 94 3.90 22.57 9.36
CA ASN A 94 2.73 21.72 9.12
C ASN A 94 3.15 20.25 9.02
N MET A 95 4.20 19.99 8.27
CA MET A 95 4.74 18.63 8.13
C MET A 95 5.30 18.12 9.47
N THR A 96 5.94 18.97 10.24
CA THR A 96 6.42 18.66 11.59
C THR A 96 5.27 18.30 12.53
N ALA A 97 4.17 19.07 12.52
CA ALA A 97 2.99 18.75 13.33
C ALA A 97 2.37 17.41 12.91
N LEU A 98 2.31 17.15 11.59
CA LEU A 98 1.80 15.89 11.06
C LEU A 98 2.72 14.70 11.41
N ALA A 99 4.03 14.89 11.35
CA ALA A 99 5.00 13.86 11.75
C ALA A 99 4.84 13.48 13.22
N ARG A 100 4.67 14.46 14.14
CA ARG A 100 4.40 14.20 15.55
C ARG A 100 3.09 13.44 15.76
N LYS A 101 2.01 13.84 15.06
CA LYS A 101 0.72 13.16 15.10
C LYS A 101 0.83 11.71 14.62
N ASN A 102 1.49 11.49 13.50
CA ASN A 102 1.67 10.17 12.92
C ASN A 102 2.57 9.28 13.81
N LEU A 103 3.62 9.84 14.39
CA LEU A 103 4.47 9.14 15.36
C LEU A 103 3.67 8.65 16.57
N ALA A 104 2.80 9.50 17.14
CA ALA A 104 1.93 9.10 18.23
C ALA A 104 0.96 7.99 17.82
N ALA A 105 0.41 8.06 16.60
CA ALA A 105 -0.49 7.04 16.05
C ALA A 105 0.20 5.69 15.87
N VAL A 106 1.39 5.65 15.28
CA VAL A 106 2.13 4.38 15.09
C VAL A 106 2.64 3.81 16.41
N THR A 107 3.00 4.66 17.38
CA THR A 107 3.37 4.21 18.74
C THR A 107 2.19 3.51 19.42
N LYS A 108 0.99 4.11 19.32
CA LYS A 108 -0.24 3.50 19.83
C LYS A 108 -0.57 2.19 19.08
N ALA A 109 -0.48 2.18 17.76
CA ALA A 109 -0.72 0.98 16.96
C ALA A 109 0.21 -0.17 17.36
N THR A 110 1.51 0.11 17.55
CA THR A 110 2.49 -0.90 18.00
C THR A 110 2.11 -1.48 19.38
N SER A 111 1.61 -0.64 20.29
CA SER A 111 1.17 -1.11 21.62
C SER A 111 -0.10 -1.97 21.56
N LEU A 112 -0.94 -1.78 20.55
CA LEU A 112 -2.19 -2.53 20.37
C LEU A 112 -1.99 -3.87 19.68
N ILE A 113 -1.03 -3.96 18.73
CA ILE A 113 -0.72 -5.23 18.04
C ILE A 113 -0.43 -6.37 19.02
N ASN A 114 0.22 -6.07 20.12
CA ASN A 114 0.57 -7.05 21.14
C ASN A 114 -0.56 -7.32 22.14
N LYS A 115 -1.66 -6.57 22.06
CA LYS A 115 -2.86 -6.77 22.89
C LYS A 115 -3.88 -7.58 22.10
N ARG A 116 -3.72 -8.88 22.13
CA ARG A 116 -4.71 -9.79 21.54
C ARG A 116 -5.96 -9.77 22.43
N ASP A 117 -7.11 -9.48 21.84
CA ASP A 117 -8.39 -9.75 22.50
C ASP A 117 -8.65 -11.25 22.43
N GLU A 118 -8.58 -11.93 23.58
CA GLU A 118 -8.77 -13.39 23.67
C GLU A 118 -10.18 -13.83 23.30
N ASN A 119 -11.15 -12.91 23.30
CA ASN A 119 -12.54 -13.16 22.89
C ASN A 119 -12.74 -13.05 21.36
N VAL A 120 -11.73 -12.60 20.62
CA VAL A 120 -11.79 -12.45 19.16
C VAL A 120 -10.91 -13.48 18.48
N THR A 121 -11.53 -14.37 17.70
CA THR A 121 -10.83 -15.30 16.82
C THR A 121 -10.87 -14.78 15.39
N ILE A 122 -9.71 -14.53 14.80
CA ILE A 122 -9.60 -14.19 13.38
C ILE A 122 -9.08 -15.43 12.64
N THR A 123 -9.93 -15.97 11.78
CA THR A 123 -9.58 -17.14 10.96
C THR A 123 -9.46 -16.71 9.50
N LYS A 124 -8.30 -16.98 8.90
CA LYS A 124 -8.14 -16.80 7.46
C LYS A 124 -9.02 -17.83 6.74
N LEU A 125 -9.85 -17.37 5.82
CA LEU A 125 -10.61 -18.26 4.94
C LEU A 125 -9.69 -18.97 3.96
N GLY A 126 -10.14 -20.09 3.40
CA GLY A 126 -9.38 -20.87 2.43
C GLY A 126 -9.14 -20.14 1.11
N ASP A 127 -8.31 -20.73 0.25
CA ASP A 127 -7.91 -20.14 -1.04
C ASP A 127 -9.07 -20.13 -2.06
N ASP A 128 -10.18 -20.78 -1.75
CA ASP A 128 -11.44 -20.66 -2.49
C ASP A 128 -12.06 -19.27 -2.37
N VAL A 129 -11.83 -18.57 -1.24
CA VAL A 129 -12.25 -17.19 -1.00
C VAL A 129 -11.09 -16.23 -1.15
N ASN A 130 -9.95 -16.50 -0.47
CA ASN A 130 -8.77 -15.64 -0.51
C ASN A 130 -7.89 -16.04 -1.70
N SER A 131 -8.05 -15.34 -2.82
CA SER A 131 -7.17 -15.51 -3.98
C SER A 131 -5.87 -14.71 -3.84
N PRO A 132 -4.87 -14.91 -4.72
CA PRO A 132 -3.71 -14.02 -4.80
C PRO A 132 -4.05 -12.57 -5.22
N ASP A 133 -5.22 -12.36 -5.80
CA ASP A 133 -5.75 -11.06 -6.20
C ASP A 133 -6.58 -10.44 -5.06
N ALA A 134 -7.12 -9.24 -5.29
CA ALA A 134 -7.95 -8.58 -4.28
C ALA A 134 -9.35 -9.20 -4.20
N ASP A 135 -9.71 -9.64 -3.00
CA ASP A 135 -11.03 -10.12 -2.64
C ASP A 135 -11.63 -9.13 -1.62
N PHE A 136 -12.86 -8.65 -1.84
CA PHE A 136 -13.40 -7.54 -1.06
C PHE A 136 -14.94 -7.57 -0.97
N ALA A 137 -15.49 -6.69 -0.13
CA ALA A 137 -16.93 -6.52 0.07
C ALA A 137 -17.67 -7.81 0.49
N ALA A 138 -17.04 -8.60 1.38
CA ALA A 138 -17.67 -9.79 1.90
C ALA A 138 -18.89 -9.43 2.75
N SER A 139 -20.01 -10.12 2.53
CA SER A 139 -21.21 -10.03 3.36
C SER A 139 -21.85 -11.40 3.52
N ASP A 140 -22.41 -11.67 4.70
CA ASP A 140 -23.23 -12.86 4.95
C ASP A 140 -24.70 -12.53 4.71
N MET A 141 -25.39 -13.39 3.97
CA MET A 141 -26.82 -13.29 3.76
C MET A 141 -27.42 -14.69 3.71
N ASN A 142 -28.27 -15.03 4.68
CA ASN A 142 -28.93 -16.32 4.79
C ASN A 142 -27.97 -17.52 4.78
N GLY A 143 -26.84 -17.43 5.52
CA GLY A 143 -25.83 -18.48 5.58
C GLY A 143 -24.98 -18.63 4.32
N LYS A 144 -25.07 -17.68 3.40
CA LYS A 144 -24.23 -17.62 2.19
C LYS A 144 -23.32 -16.41 2.24
N MET A 145 -22.04 -16.60 1.95
CA MET A 145 -21.09 -15.52 1.84
C MET A 145 -21.06 -15.00 0.40
N TYR A 146 -21.36 -13.73 0.23
CA TYR A 146 -21.20 -12.99 -1.03
C TYR A 146 -19.93 -12.14 -0.95
N PHE A 147 -19.12 -12.13 -1.98
CA PHE A 147 -17.92 -11.30 -2.04
C PHE A 147 -17.54 -11.00 -3.48
N SER A 148 -16.73 -9.97 -3.68
CA SER A 148 -16.20 -9.59 -4.98
C SER A 148 -14.74 -10.01 -5.07
N SER A 149 -14.32 -10.50 -6.25
CA SER A 149 -12.95 -10.95 -6.51
C SER A 149 -12.44 -10.42 -7.84
N LEU A 150 -11.16 -10.03 -7.87
CA LEU A 150 -10.44 -9.61 -9.07
C LEU A 150 -9.64 -10.74 -9.74
N LYS A 151 -9.78 -11.98 -9.29
CA LYS A 151 -9.06 -13.15 -9.82
C LYS A 151 -9.36 -13.51 -11.29
N PHE A 152 -10.26 -12.76 -11.93
CA PHE A 152 -10.69 -13.03 -13.29
C PHE A 152 -9.92 -12.16 -14.28
N SER A 153 -9.30 -12.81 -15.25
CA SER A 153 -8.69 -12.12 -16.39
C SER A 153 -9.69 -11.96 -17.52
N PRO A 154 -9.66 -10.85 -18.26
CA PRO A 154 -10.48 -10.71 -19.46
C PRO A 154 -10.09 -11.75 -20.53
N LYS A 155 -11.08 -12.26 -21.27
CA LYS A 155 -10.85 -13.23 -22.36
C LYS A 155 -10.15 -12.59 -23.57
N SER A 156 -10.20 -11.26 -23.72
CA SER A 156 -9.60 -10.53 -24.83
C SER A 156 -8.14 -10.15 -24.53
N LYS A 157 -7.24 -10.37 -25.51
CA LYS A 157 -5.84 -9.94 -25.43
C LYS A 157 -5.69 -8.42 -25.29
N GLU A 158 -6.63 -7.64 -25.82
CA GLU A 158 -6.63 -6.18 -25.75
C GLU A 158 -6.90 -5.64 -24.33
N LEU A 159 -7.52 -6.47 -23.49
CA LEU A 159 -7.88 -6.11 -22.12
C LEU A 159 -7.00 -6.81 -21.07
N ARG A 160 -5.86 -7.40 -21.47
CA ARG A 160 -5.01 -8.22 -20.59
C ARG A 160 -4.51 -7.50 -19.31
N TYR A 161 -4.53 -6.18 -19.30
CA TYR A 161 -4.15 -5.37 -18.14
C TYR A 161 -5.33 -4.88 -17.29
N LYS A 162 -6.57 -5.23 -17.67
CA LYS A 162 -7.76 -4.91 -16.88
C LYS A 162 -8.17 -6.13 -16.07
N GLN A 163 -8.14 -6.00 -14.76
CA GLN A 163 -8.76 -6.99 -13.88
C GLN A 163 -10.28 -6.84 -13.94
N ILE A 164 -10.99 -7.95 -13.94
CA ILE A 164 -12.45 -8.00 -13.93
C ILE A 164 -12.90 -8.41 -12.55
N SER A 165 -13.70 -7.55 -11.91
CA SER A 165 -14.40 -7.90 -10.69
C SER A 165 -15.64 -8.74 -10.99
N LYS A 166 -15.79 -9.85 -10.29
CA LYS A 166 -17.03 -10.64 -10.27
C LYS A 166 -17.50 -10.82 -8.84
N THR A 167 -18.82 -10.72 -8.64
CA THR A 167 -19.45 -11.09 -7.38
C THR A 167 -19.66 -12.58 -7.35
N LEU A 168 -19.15 -13.21 -6.31
CA LEU A 168 -19.21 -14.65 -6.09
C LEU A 168 -20.08 -14.94 -4.88
N VAL A 169 -20.64 -16.14 -4.84
CA VAL A 169 -21.32 -16.69 -3.67
C VAL A 169 -20.66 -18.01 -3.27
N LYS A 170 -20.33 -18.13 -2.01
CA LYS A 170 -19.93 -19.37 -1.36
C LYS A 170 -21.10 -19.86 -0.50
N ASN A 171 -21.49 -21.09 -0.69
CA ASN A 171 -22.46 -21.80 0.14
C ASN A 171 -21.73 -22.88 0.99
N ASP A 172 -22.48 -23.53 1.88
CA ASP A 172 -21.93 -24.55 2.80
C ASP A 172 -21.20 -25.71 2.11
N ASN A 173 -21.48 -25.96 0.84
CA ASN A 173 -20.86 -27.03 0.04
C ASN A 173 -19.63 -26.56 -0.73
N ASN A 174 -19.03 -25.42 -0.40
CA ASN A 174 -17.87 -24.82 -1.06
C ASN A 174 -18.01 -24.57 -2.57
N VAL A 175 -19.24 -24.52 -3.08
CA VAL A 175 -19.49 -24.25 -4.48
C VAL A 175 -19.45 -22.75 -4.72
N MET A 176 -18.49 -22.32 -5.54
CA MET A 176 -18.34 -20.94 -5.95
C MET A 176 -19.06 -20.74 -7.28
N SER A 177 -20.00 -19.81 -7.30
CA SER A 177 -20.69 -19.44 -8.53
C SER A 177 -20.73 -17.91 -8.69
N SER A 178 -20.68 -17.43 -9.93
CA SER A 178 -20.93 -16.01 -10.22
C SER A 178 -22.40 -15.69 -9.97
N VAL A 179 -22.65 -14.60 -9.23
CA VAL A 179 -24.01 -14.14 -8.93
C VAL A 179 -24.65 -13.47 -10.17
N VAL A 180 -23.80 -12.93 -11.05
CA VAL A 180 -24.25 -12.30 -12.30
C VAL A 180 -23.85 -13.21 -13.45
N PRO A 181 -24.80 -13.68 -14.27
CA PRO A 181 -24.46 -14.35 -15.52
C PRO A 181 -23.63 -13.40 -16.39
N GLY A 182 -22.47 -13.88 -16.81
CA GLY A 182 -21.57 -13.13 -17.69
C GLY A 182 -22.05 -13.07 -19.13
#